data_3b972fcbc2859c154de4c20e2f375506
#
_entry.id   3b972fcbc2859c154de4c20e2f375506
#
_cell.length_a   1.000
_cell.length_b   1.000
_cell.length_c   1.000
_cell.angle_alpha   90.00
_cell.angle_beta   90.00
_cell.angle_gamma   90.00
#
_symmetry.space_group_name_H-M   'P 1'
#
loop_
_entity.id
_entity.type
_entity.pdbx_description
1 polymer ?
#
loop_
_entity_poly.entity_id
_entity_poly.type
_entity_poly.pdbx_seq_one_letter_code
_entity_poly.pdbx_strand_id
1 'polypeptide(L)'
;MKQLLSLFMISFAFALNAQHYTDSCVVVSDIVVSGNNVTKDAIIFRELTFGVGDTIPVSRWNEELRISKENVQNTTLFNFVTFEQKNDETTANGVVLHINVVERWYLWLYPYIAYSDRNLNAWYEADDITRFSYGVEMKYRNFLGLKHNLNFTLISGYNQNYGLSYDIPYITGRQCFGFEFGIGYKRDKEVAYLTENNKITYFNGDDEFAKQSAFAFIEPYFRFEQRHKLFLNFSYNNTLFHDVLPLLNDDFGNSQGTRFQYFSLSAVYKNDFRDEQNYPLNGHYFELMMEKIGFGILKTSPNVFYAKITTDWYKPIKGRWYWASNLTLKMSNNEDVPYFLNQGLGFKNDYVRTYELYVIDAMNFALMKNNLKFAILNPVTKYLPFIKNERFGKIHFALYANIFFDCAYSWKMPENQTNFLDNKFIFGTGIGLDFVTYYDKVLRLEYGVNDMGETGLFIHFVAPI
;
A
#
# COMPACT_ATOMS: atom_id res chain seq x y z
N MET A 1 -0.48 -43.91 -54.17
CA MET A 1 0.94 -43.93 -53.76
C MET A 1 1.71 -42.68 -54.21
N LYS A 2 1.56 -42.13 -55.42
CA LYS A 2 2.28 -40.92 -55.85
C LYS A 2 1.84 -39.62 -55.15
N GLN A 3 0.60 -39.51 -54.69
CA GLN A 3 0.10 -38.34 -53.95
C GLN A 3 0.50 -38.31 -52.48
N LEU A 4 0.74 -39.46 -51.85
CA LEU A 4 1.29 -39.54 -50.46
C LEU A 4 2.78 -39.19 -50.40
N LEU A 5 3.54 -39.49 -51.46
CA LEU A 5 4.97 -39.15 -51.56
C LEU A 5 5.19 -37.63 -51.76
N SER A 6 4.28 -36.94 -52.46
CA SER A 6 4.36 -35.48 -52.64
C SER A 6 4.01 -34.69 -51.37
N LEU A 7 3.07 -35.19 -50.54
CA LEU A 7 2.77 -34.60 -49.24
C LEU A 7 3.92 -34.77 -48.23
N PHE A 8 4.62 -35.90 -48.28
CA PHE A 8 5.78 -36.15 -47.42
C PHE A 8 7.02 -35.33 -47.81
N MET A 9 7.21 -35.04 -49.11
CA MET A 9 8.28 -34.13 -49.54
C MET A 9 7.99 -32.67 -49.24
N ILE A 10 6.73 -32.22 -49.21
CA ILE A 10 6.37 -30.84 -48.82
C ILE A 10 6.52 -30.66 -47.33
N SER A 11 6.18 -31.66 -46.49
CA SER A 11 6.41 -31.57 -45.02
C SER A 11 7.90 -31.63 -44.64
N PHE A 12 8.75 -32.29 -45.47
CA PHE A 12 10.21 -32.31 -45.22
C PHE A 12 10.91 -31.03 -45.71
N ALA A 13 10.35 -30.31 -46.69
CA ALA A 13 10.88 -29.01 -47.14
C ALA A 13 10.57 -27.86 -46.15
N PHE A 14 9.49 -27.98 -45.33
CA PHE A 14 9.20 -27.04 -44.26
C PHE A 14 10.05 -27.24 -43.00
N ALA A 15 10.63 -28.44 -42.81
CA ALA A 15 11.49 -28.76 -41.67
C ALA A 15 12.95 -28.28 -41.84
N LEU A 16 13.37 -27.85 -43.04
CA LEU A 16 14.75 -27.46 -43.33
C LEU A 16 15.00 -25.94 -43.32
N ASN A 17 13.98 -25.10 -43.04
CA ASN A 17 14.14 -23.68 -42.86
C ASN A 17 14.03 -23.24 -41.38
N ALA A 18 14.48 -24.06 -40.43
CA ALA A 18 14.91 -23.57 -39.16
C ALA A 18 16.23 -22.82 -39.37
N GLN A 19 16.17 -21.59 -39.85
CA GLN A 19 17.27 -20.66 -39.67
C GLN A 19 17.56 -20.62 -38.15
N HIS A 20 18.67 -21.22 -37.76
CA HIS A 20 19.31 -20.88 -36.51
C HIS A 20 19.66 -19.39 -36.58
N TYR A 21 18.74 -18.54 -36.16
CA TYR A 21 19.11 -17.25 -35.62
C TYR A 21 19.94 -17.58 -34.38
N THR A 22 21.25 -17.52 -34.53
CA THR A 22 22.14 -17.39 -33.38
C THR A 22 21.83 -16.01 -32.81
N ASP A 23 20.82 -15.95 -31.91
CA ASP A 23 20.61 -14.74 -31.11
C ASP A 23 21.95 -14.43 -30.47
N SER A 24 22.52 -13.29 -30.83
CA SER A 24 23.72 -12.81 -30.16
C SER A 24 23.39 -12.67 -28.67
N CYS A 25 24.15 -13.31 -27.82
CA CYS A 25 23.92 -13.30 -26.37
C CYS A 25 24.90 -12.32 -25.70
N VAL A 26 24.46 -11.71 -24.61
CA VAL A 26 25.31 -10.96 -23.65
C VAL A 26 25.65 -11.89 -22.51
N VAL A 27 26.92 -11.93 -22.12
CA VAL A 27 27.40 -12.64 -20.91
C VAL A 27 27.65 -11.61 -19.82
N VAL A 28 27.03 -11.78 -18.67
CA VAL A 28 27.26 -10.90 -17.50
C VAL A 28 28.57 -11.31 -16.83
N SER A 29 29.67 -10.62 -17.16
CA SER A 29 30.99 -10.96 -16.64
C SER A 29 31.15 -10.57 -15.17
N ASP A 30 30.63 -9.41 -14.77
CA ASP A 30 30.70 -8.91 -13.38
C ASP A 30 29.60 -7.89 -13.12
N ILE A 31 29.28 -7.70 -11.82
CA ILE A 31 28.33 -6.68 -11.35
C ILE A 31 28.97 -5.90 -10.22
N VAL A 32 29.24 -4.61 -10.47
CA VAL A 32 29.88 -3.70 -9.53
C VAL A 32 28.84 -2.73 -8.96
N VAL A 33 28.70 -2.70 -7.64
CA VAL A 33 27.79 -1.79 -6.94
C VAL A 33 28.56 -0.64 -6.31
N SER A 34 28.02 0.56 -6.37
CA SER A 34 28.60 1.75 -5.75
C SER A 34 27.52 2.68 -5.16
N GLY A 35 27.89 3.45 -4.11
CA GLY A 35 26.98 4.39 -3.44
C GLY A 35 26.15 3.77 -2.30
N ASN A 36 26.23 2.48 -2.08
CA ASN A 36 25.53 1.73 -1.01
C ASN A 36 26.36 1.67 0.28
N ASN A 37 26.55 2.81 0.94
CA ASN A 37 27.40 2.91 2.13
C ASN A 37 26.85 2.13 3.36
N VAL A 38 25.54 1.97 3.45
CA VAL A 38 24.85 1.24 4.52
C VAL A 38 24.28 -0.09 4.01
N THR A 39 23.63 -0.06 2.85
CA THR A 39 22.95 -1.23 2.27
C THR A 39 23.96 -2.28 1.81
N LYS A 40 23.77 -3.53 2.18
CA LYS A 40 24.62 -4.63 1.73
C LYS A 40 24.37 -4.96 0.26
N ASP A 41 25.42 -5.32 -0.49
CA ASP A 41 25.34 -5.66 -1.93
C ASP A 41 24.31 -6.77 -2.20
N ALA A 42 24.24 -7.77 -1.31
CA ALA A 42 23.28 -8.85 -1.40
C ALA A 42 21.80 -8.38 -1.48
N ILE A 43 21.51 -7.19 -0.94
CA ILE A 43 20.16 -6.58 -1.01
C ILE A 43 19.87 -6.07 -2.42
N ILE A 44 20.87 -5.64 -3.15
CA ILE A 44 20.76 -5.17 -4.52
C ILE A 44 20.76 -6.36 -5.49
N PHE A 45 21.69 -7.27 -5.34
CA PHE A 45 21.83 -8.43 -6.23
C PHE A 45 20.58 -9.30 -6.29
N ARG A 46 19.89 -9.49 -5.18
CA ARG A 46 18.64 -10.28 -5.14
C ARG A 46 17.48 -9.68 -5.93
N GLU A 47 17.51 -8.39 -6.20
CA GLU A 47 16.47 -7.70 -6.97
C GLU A 47 16.72 -7.76 -8.48
N LEU A 48 17.91 -8.21 -8.88
CA LEU A 48 18.25 -8.43 -10.28
C LEU A 48 17.56 -9.70 -10.80
N THR A 49 17.17 -9.69 -12.05
CA THR A 49 16.58 -10.85 -12.75
C THR A 49 17.66 -11.79 -13.32
N PHE A 50 18.92 -11.43 -13.15
CA PHE A 50 20.10 -12.15 -13.63
C PHE A 50 21.26 -12.01 -12.63
N GLY A 51 22.24 -12.90 -12.77
CA GLY A 51 23.47 -12.93 -11.96
C GLY A 51 24.75 -12.92 -12.79
N VAL A 52 25.89 -12.87 -12.12
CA VAL A 52 27.22 -13.02 -12.74
C VAL A 52 27.33 -14.42 -13.35
N GLY A 53 27.76 -14.50 -14.61
CA GLY A 53 27.89 -15.73 -15.38
C GLY A 53 26.67 -16.08 -16.25
N ASP A 54 25.55 -15.39 -16.10
CA ASP A 54 24.35 -15.62 -16.89
C ASP A 54 24.56 -15.16 -18.33
N THR A 55 23.95 -15.93 -19.25
CA THR A 55 23.96 -15.65 -20.69
C THR A 55 22.54 -15.29 -21.13
N ILE A 56 22.35 -14.07 -21.60
CA ILE A 56 21.03 -13.50 -21.91
C ILE A 56 20.98 -13.12 -23.40
N PRO A 57 19.91 -13.52 -24.14
CA PRO A 57 19.71 -13.07 -25.51
C PRO A 57 19.67 -11.54 -25.63
N VAL A 58 20.34 -10.95 -26.60
CA VAL A 58 20.38 -9.49 -26.82
C VAL A 58 18.96 -8.93 -26.97
N SER A 59 18.04 -9.69 -27.55
CA SER A 59 16.63 -9.32 -27.70
C SER A 59 15.91 -9.08 -26.37
N ARG A 60 16.35 -9.75 -25.28
CA ARG A 60 15.76 -9.63 -23.93
C ARG A 60 16.58 -8.73 -23.01
N TRP A 61 17.83 -8.46 -23.32
CA TRP A 61 18.78 -7.78 -22.41
C TRP A 61 18.27 -6.44 -21.88
N ASN A 62 17.77 -5.57 -22.76
CA ASN A 62 17.26 -4.27 -22.36
C ASN A 62 16.03 -4.36 -21.41
N GLU A 63 15.19 -5.36 -21.63
CA GLU A 63 14.02 -5.60 -20.79
C GLU A 63 14.42 -6.13 -19.39
N GLU A 64 15.38 -7.05 -19.33
CA GLU A 64 15.93 -7.57 -18.06
C GLU A 64 16.60 -6.45 -17.25
N LEU A 65 17.35 -5.56 -17.90
CA LEU A 65 17.93 -4.37 -17.25
C LEU A 65 16.84 -3.44 -16.72
N ARG A 66 15.79 -3.18 -17.50
CA ARG A 66 14.68 -2.32 -17.08
C ARG A 66 13.98 -2.89 -15.86
N ILE A 67 13.62 -4.19 -15.89
CA ILE A 67 12.94 -4.88 -14.80
C ILE A 67 13.81 -4.88 -13.55
N SER A 68 15.09 -5.24 -13.68
CA SER A 68 16.04 -5.24 -12.57
C SER A 68 16.19 -3.86 -11.93
N LYS A 69 16.29 -2.81 -12.73
CA LYS A 69 16.36 -1.43 -12.25
C LYS A 69 15.10 -1.04 -11.48
N GLU A 70 13.92 -1.34 -12.02
CA GLU A 70 12.64 -1.09 -11.36
C GLU A 70 12.54 -1.86 -10.03
N ASN A 71 12.96 -3.12 -10.00
CA ASN A 71 12.97 -3.92 -8.77
C ASN A 71 13.87 -3.30 -7.70
N VAL A 72 15.09 -2.87 -8.05
CA VAL A 72 16.00 -2.18 -7.12
C VAL A 72 15.38 -0.87 -6.64
N GLN A 73 14.78 -0.08 -7.51
CA GLN A 73 14.11 1.18 -7.17
C GLN A 73 12.89 0.94 -6.26
N ASN A 74 12.11 -0.08 -6.53
CA ASN A 74 10.94 -0.48 -5.72
C ASN A 74 11.31 -1.09 -4.35
N THR A 75 12.60 -1.31 -4.06
CA THR A 75 13.02 -1.58 -2.67
C THR A 75 12.74 -0.41 -1.74
N THR A 76 12.58 0.80 -2.28
CA THR A 76 12.45 2.09 -1.59
C THR A 76 13.65 2.48 -0.71
N LEU A 77 14.80 1.82 -0.92
CA LEU A 77 16.04 2.11 -0.22
C LEU A 77 16.84 3.24 -0.86
N PHE A 78 16.59 3.51 -2.13
CA PHE A 78 17.39 4.43 -2.93
C PHE A 78 16.54 5.58 -3.47
N ASN A 79 17.12 6.78 -3.53
CA ASN A 79 16.54 7.93 -4.20
C ASN A 79 16.75 7.83 -5.71
N PHE A 80 17.94 7.36 -6.10
CA PHE A 80 18.30 7.20 -7.50
C PHE A 80 19.03 5.88 -7.69
N VAL A 81 18.73 5.22 -8.82
CA VAL A 81 19.35 3.99 -9.28
C VAL A 81 19.71 4.17 -10.75
N THR A 82 20.98 4.02 -11.08
CA THR A 82 21.47 4.08 -12.47
C THR A 82 22.25 2.83 -12.80
N PHE A 83 21.99 2.28 -13.98
CA PHE A 83 22.69 1.12 -14.53
C PHE A 83 23.53 1.59 -15.69
N GLU A 84 24.84 1.32 -15.66
CA GLU A 84 25.81 1.63 -16.71
C GLU A 84 26.48 0.34 -17.16
N GLN A 85 26.53 0.13 -18.46
CA GLN A 85 27.13 -1.07 -19.06
C GLN A 85 28.52 -0.71 -19.61
N LYS A 86 29.50 -1.57 -19.37
CA LYS A 86 30.81 -1.51 -19.98
C LYS A 86 31.14 -2.85 -20.61
N ASN A 87 31.68 -2.84 -21.81
CA ASN A 87 32.15 -4.06 -22.45
C ASN A 87 33.32 -4.64 -21.69
N ASP A 88 33.32 -5.95 -21.51
CA ASP A 88 34.44 -6.68 -20.96
C ASP A 88 35.32 -7.19 -22.12
N GLU A 89 36.52 -6.68 -22.21
CA GLU A 89 37.49 -7.05 -23.28
C GLU A 89 38.03 -8.48 -23.11
N THR A 90 37.86 -9.08 -21.94
CA THR A 90 38.36 -10.43 -21.62
C THR A 90 37.39 -11.56 -21.96
N THR A 91 36.12 -11.24 -22.06
CA THR A 91 35.04 -12.23 -22.29
C THR A 91 34.32 -11.92 -23.61
N ALA A 92 34.16 -12.91 -24.49
CA ALA A 92 33.42 -12.75 -25.72
C ALA A 92 31.95 -12.36 -25.42
N ASN A 93 31.50 -11.20 -25.93
CA ASN A 93 30.21 -10.58 -25.62
C ASN A 93 30.00 -10.31 -24.12
N GLY A 94 31.10 -10.17 -23.35
CA GLY A 94 31.08 -9.88 -21.93
C GLY A 94 30.65 -8.46 -21.61
N VAL A 95 29.83 -8.29 -20.57
CA VAL A 95 29.41 -6.98 -20.07
C VAL A 95 29.63 -6.93 -18.55
N VAL A 96 30.29 -5.88 -18.09
CA VAL A 96 30.36 -5.49 -16.68
C VAL A 96 29.24 -4.48 -16.42
N LEU A 97 28.33 -4.80 -15.50
CA LEU A 97 27.24 -3.92 -15.10
C LEU A 97 27.63 -3.10 -13.87
N HIS A 98 27.73 -1.78 -14.03
CA HIS A 98 27.89 -0.85 -12.91
C HIS A 98 26.52 -0.36 -12.43
N ILE A 99 26.21 -0.62 -11.16
CA ILE A 99 24.99 -0.20 -10.48
C ILE A 99 25.37 0.91 -9.51
N ASN A 100 25.02 2.15 -9.86
CA ASN A 100 25.25 3.30 -8.99
C ASN A 100 23.97 3.68 -8.28
N VAL A 101 23.99 3.75 -6.95
CA VAL A 101 22.82 4.06 -6.13
C VAL A 101 23.09 5.27 -5.24
N VAL A 102 22.03 6.03 -4.94
CA VAL A 102 22.02 7.07 -3.92
C VAL A 102 21.03 6.66 -2.84
N GLU A 103 21.56 6.32 -1.68
CA GLU A 103 20.75 5.83 -0.56
C GLU A 103 19.82 6.91 -0.01
N ARG A 104 18.66 6.48 0.46
CA ARG A 104 17.73 7.33 1.22
C ARG A 104 18.25 7.55 2.64
N TRP A 105 17.62 8.47 3.35
CA TRP A 105 17.76 8.57 4.79
C TRP A 105 16.92 7.49 5.45
N TYR A 106 17.49 6.71 6.35
CA TYR A 106 16.83 5.51 6.89
C TYR A 106 16.24 5.70 8.29
N LEU A 107 16.80 6.59 9.11
CA LEU A 107 16.31 6.84 10.46
C LEU A 107 15.43 8.08 10.49
N TRP A 108 14.13 7.89 10.67
CA TRP A 108 13.16 8.96 10.80
C TRP A 108 12.62 9.01 12.21
N LEU A 109 12.75 10.17 12.83
CA LEU A 109 12.12 10.51 14.09
C LEU A 109 11.05 11.55 13.80
N TYR A 110 9.78 11.18 13.95
CA TYR A 110 8.64 12.06 13.76
C TYR A 110 8.16 12.51 15.14
N PRO A 111 8.34 13.77 15.53
CA PRO A 111 7.65 14.30 16.67
C PRO A 111 6.13 14.23 16.40
N TYR A 112 5.39 13.72 17.35
CA TYR A 112 3.94 13.62 17.28
C TYR A 112 3.33 14.65 18.20
N ILE A 113 2.48 15.51 17.67
CA ILE A 113 1.63 16.43 18.41
C ILE A 113 0.29 16.43 17.69
N ALA A 114 -0.75 16.00 18.36
CA ALA A 114 -2.10 16.01 17.84
C ALA A 114 -3.06 16.58 18.90
N TYR A 115 -3.93 17.44 18.47
CA TYR A 115 -5.03 17.94 19.25
C TYR A 115 -6.32 17.21 18.85
N SER A 116 -7.05 16.70 19.85
CA SER A 116 -8.25 15.90 19.61
C SER A 116 -9.49 16.79 19.77
N ASP A 117 -9.73 17.65 18.76
CA ASP A 117 -10.99 18.39 18.64
C ASP A 117 -11.38 18.56 17.16
N ARG A 118 -12.62 18.94 16.93
CA ARG A 118 -13.22 19.03 15.58
C ARG A 118 -12.66 20.15 14.73
N ASN A 119 -12.19 21.26 15.35
CA ASN A 119 -11.53 22.37 14.67
C ASN A 119 -10.72 23.25 15.63
N LEU A 120 -9.80 24.04 15.07
CA LEU A 120 -8.95 24.98 15.82
C LEU A 120 -9.76 26.09 16.55
N ASN A 121 -10.95 26.43 16.07
CA ASN A 121 -11.79 27.45 16.69
C ASN A 121 -12.42 26.92 17.99
N ALA A 122 -12.85 25.66 18.01
CA ALA A 122 -13.34 25.01 19.23
C ALA A 122 -12.25 24.93 20.32
N TRP A 123 -10.98 24.74 19.92
CA TRP A 123 -9.85 24.81 20.84
C TRP A 123 -9.66 26.19 21.45
N TYR A 124 -9.78 27.26 20.65
CA TYR A 124 -9.59 28.61 21.15
C TYR A 124 -10.68 29.04 22.16
N GLU A 125 -11.89 28.52 22.01
CA GLU A 125 -13.00 28.73 22.93
C GLU A 125 -12.94 27.87 24.19
N ALA A 126 -12.42 26.62 24.07
CA ALA A 126 -12.39 25.67 25.19
C ALA A 126 -11.20 25.86 26.14
N ASP A 127 -10.08 26.46 25.68
CA ASP A 127 -8.80 26.67 26.39
C ASP A 127 -8.29 25.40 27.12
N ASP A 128 -8.62 24.22 26.56
CA ASP A 128 -8.38 22.92 27.19
C ASP A 128 -7.13 22.24 26.59
N ILE A 129 -5.99 22.47 27.26
CA ILE A 129 -4.71 21.84 26.91
C ILE A 129 -4.66 20.33 27.25
N THR A 130 -5.66 19.79 27.91
CA THR A 130 -5.65 18.35 28.30
C THR A 130 -5.93 17.42 27.09
N ARG A 131 -6.46 17.93 25.99
CA ARG A 131 -6.77 17.18 24.76
C ARG A 131 -5.60 16.97 23.81
N PHE A 132 -4.38 17.30 24.21
CA PHE A 132 -3.19 17.04 23.41
C PHE A 132 -2.67 15.61 23.60
N SER A 133 -2.37 14.98 22.48
CA SER A 133 -1.53 13.78 22.43
C SER A 133 -0.15 14.18 21.89
N TYR A 134 0.90 13.74 22.54
CA TYR A 134 2.28 14.09 22.19
C TYR A 134 3.19 12.89 22.30
N GLY A 135 4.28 12.90 21.54
CA GLY A 135 5.19 11.77 21.54
C GLY A 135 6.17 11.73 20.40
N VAL A 136 6.66 10.55 20.10
CA VAL A 136 7.58 10.29 19.00
C VAL A 136 7.25 8.98 18.30
N GLU A 137 7.32 8.99 16.99
CA GLU A 137 7.37 7.80 16.15
C GLU A 137 8.76 7.68 15.53
N MET A 138 9.43 6.57 15.77
CA MET A 138 10.69 6.23 15.13
C MET A 138 10.45 5.16 14.06
N LYS A 139 10.95 5.42 12.86
CA LYS A 139 10.99 4.46 11.75
C LYS A 139 12.42 4.31 11.27
N TYR A 140 13.06 3.22 11.65
CA TYR A 140 14.40 2.90 11.19
C TYR A 140 14.32 1.86 10.07
N ARG A 141 14.40 2.35 8.84
CA ARG A 141 14.44 1.54 7.63
C ARG A 141 15.87 1.04 7.39
N ASN A 142 15.99 -0.10 6.72
CA ASN A 142 17.30 -0.68 6.40
C ASN A 142 18.23 -0.84 7.62
N PHE A 143 17.64 -1.22 8.76
CA PHE A 143 18.40 -1.49 9.96
C PHE A 143 19.45 -2.58 9.68
N LEU A 144 20.69 -2.38 10.11
CA LEU A 144 21.86 -3.21 9.81
C LEU A 144 22.23 -3.31 8.31
N GLY A 145 21.66 -2.52 7.42
CA GLY A 145 21.89 -2.58 5.97
C GLY A 145 21.26 -3.80 5.29
N LEU A 146 20.38 -4.53 5.98
CA LEU A 146 19.75 -5.78 5.55
C LEU A 146 18.30 -5.59 5.11
N LYS A 147 17.86 -4.34 4.92
CA LYS A 147 16.47 -3.95 4.66
C LYS A 147 15.52 -4.29 5.83
N HIS A 148 16.02 -4.60 7.00
CA HIS A 148 15.20 -4.76 8.20
C HIS A 148 14.55 -3.42 8.58
N ASN A 149 13.34 -3.48 9.14
CA ASN A 149 12.65 -2.28 9.60
C ASN A 149 12.34 -2.41 11.09
N LEU A 150 12.75 -1.40 11.86
CA LEU A 150 12.42 -1.27 13.27
C LEU A 150 11.50 -0.06 13.43
N ASN A 151 10.30 -0.28 13.94
CA ASN A 151 9.35 0.80 14.22
C ASN A 151 9.08 0.84 15.72
N PHE A 152 9.11 2.04 16.26
CA PHE A 152 8.81 2.31 17.65
C PHE A 152 7.87 3.51 17.75
N THR A 153 6.81 3.38 18.53
CA THR A 153 5.83 4.43 18.77
C THR A 153 5.69 4.65 20.27
N LEU A 154 5.82 5.90 20.69
CA LEU A 154 5.61 6.33 22.06
C LEU A 154 4.79 7.61 22.04
N ILE A 155 3.49 7.48 22.20
CA ILE A 155 2.53 8.59 22.23
C ILE A 155 1.80 8.55 23.58
N SER A 156 1.73 9.68 24.24
CA SER A 156 1.06 9.87 25.53
C SER A 156 0.17 11.11 25.50
N GLY A 157 -0.57 11.36 26.56
CA GLY A 157 -1.53 12.46 26.69
C GLY A 157 -2.96 11.96 26.50
N TYR A 158 -3.76 12.71 25.76
CA TYR A 158 -5.19 12.43 25.55
C TYR A 158 -5.45 11.04 24.97
N ASN A 159 -4.85 10.72 23.82
CA ASN A 159 -4.78 9.36 23.31
C ASN A 159 -3.36 8.82 23.51
N GLN A 160 -3.26 7.53 23.82
CA GLN A 160 -1.99 6.89 24.10
C GLN A 160 -1.76 5.72 23.15
N ASN A 161 -0.54 5.62 22.62
CA ASN A 161 -0.16 4.54 21.71
C ASN A 161 1.31 4.16 21.95
N TYR A 162 1.54 2.94 22.40
CA TYR A 162 2.85 2.36 22.64
C TYR A 162 3.01 1.14 21.78
N GLY A 163 4.00 1.14 20.90
CA GLY A 163 4.17 0.06 19.94
C GLY A 163 5.63 -0.20 19.59
N LEU A 164 5.92 -1.46 19.32
CA LEU A 164 7.20 -1.91 18.80
C LEU A 164 6.94 -2.97 17.73
N SER A 165 7.52 -2.81 16.54
CA SER A 165 7.57 -3.87 15.53
C SER A 165 8.94 -4.01 14.89
N TYR A 166 9.27 -5.23 14.50
CA TYR A 166 10.52 -5.55 13.83
C TYR A 166 10.26 -6.48 12.66
N ASP A 167 10.63 -6.03 11.47
CA ASP A 167 10.48 -6.73 10.21
C ASP A 167 11.85 -7.21 9.70
N ILE A 168 11.94 -8.50 9.45
CA ILE A 168 13.10 -9.21 8.91
C ILE A 168 12.72 -9.78 7.54
N PRO A 169 12.95 -9.05 6.45
CA PRO A 169 12.42 -9.43 5.14
C PRO A 169 13.00 -10.71 4.56
N TYR A 170 14.19 -11.12 5.02
CA TYR A 170 14.88 -12.26 4.39
C TYR A 170 15.77 -13.00 5.37
N ILE A 171 15.36 -14.22 5.74
CA ILE A 171 16.06 -15.06 6.70
C ILE A 171 16.85 -16.16 5.98
N THR A 172 16.37 -16.63 4.84
CA THR A 172 16.97 -17.75 4.11
C THR A 172 17.97 -17.27 3.05
N GLY A 173 18.94 -18.09 2.70
CA GLY A 173 19.90 -17.78 1.61
C GLY A 173 19.22 -17.55 0.26
N ARG A 174 18.06 -18.19 -0.01
CA ARG A 174 17.23 -17.94 -1.19
C ARG A 174 16.39 -16.68 -1.11
N GLN A 175 16.38 -16.00 0.07
CA GLN A 175 15.74 -14.73 0.32
C GLN A 175 14.24 -14.67 -0.07
N CYS A 176 13.55 -15.82 0.04
CA CYS A 176 12.13 -15.95 -0.28
C CYS A 176 11.21 -15.92 0.94
N PHE A 177 11.76 -15.96 2.15
CA PHE A 177 11.01 -15.99 3.39
C PHE A 177 11.46 -14.90 4.36
N GLY A 178 10.51 -14.18 4.92
CA GLY A 178 10.70 -13.19 5.97
C GLY A 178 9.58 -13.23 6.99
N PHE A 179 9.70 -12.46 8.06
CA PHE A 179 8.61 -12.29 9.00
C PHE A 179 8.72 -10.93 9.71
N GLU A 180 7.56 -10.39 10.06
CA GLU A 180 7.42 -9.27 10.98
C GLU A 180 6.78 -9.76 12.28
N PHE A 181 7.15 -9.17 13.41
CA PHE A 181 6.45 -9.34 14.67
C PHE A 181 6.33 -8.01 15.38
N GLY A 182 5.30 -7.88 16.20
CA GLY A 182 5.09 -6.66 16.94
C GLY A 182 4.14 -6.84 18.10
N ILE A 183 4.23 -5.86 19.01
CA ILE A 183 3.36 -5.72 20.17
C ILE A 183 2.92 -4.27 20.29
N GLY A 184 1.75 -4.05 20.83
CA GLY A 184 1.29 -2.69 21.09
C GLY A 184 0.21 -2.62 22.16
N TYR A 185 0.12 -1.42 22.73
CA TYR A 185 -0.92 -1.04 23.67
C TYR A 185 -1.43 0.34 23.33
N LYS A 186 -2.74 0.47 23.18
CA LYS A 186 -3.40 1.69 22.76
C LYS A 186 -4.55 2.02 23.68
N ARG A 187 -4.71 3.30 24.03
CA ARG A 187 -5.85 3.83 24.75
C ARG A 187 -6.39 5.06 24.05
N ASP A 188 -7.68 5.05 23.78
CA ASP A 188 -8.38 6.14 23.11
C ASP A 188 -9.46 6.71 24.04
N LYS A 189 -9.51 8.03 24.21
CA LYS A 189 -10.54 8.73 24.98
C LYS A 189 -11.86 8.78 24.23
N GLU A 190 -11.80 8.71 22.91
CA GLU A 190 -12.96 8.72 22.03
C GLU A 190 -13.03 7.46 21.20
N VAL A 191 -14.26 6.94 21.00
CA VAL A 191 -14.50 5.79 20.13
C VAL A 191 -15.80 5.98 19.35
N ALA A 192 -15.78 5.62 18.07
CA ALA A 192 -16.99 5.55 17.25
C ALA A 192 -17.93 4.47 17.81
N TYR A 193 -19.19 4.81 18.06
CA TYR A 193 -20.16 3.85 18.61
C TYR A 193 -21.44 3.71 17.78
N LEU A 194 -21.73 4.65 16.90
CA LEU A 194 -22.93 4.67 16.07
C LEU A 194 -22.66 5.44 14.78
N THR A 195 -23.31 5.05 13.71
CA THR A 195 -23.40 5.82 12.46
C THR A 195 -24.83 6.31 12.29
N GLU A 196 -25.01 7.61 12.26
CA GLU A 196 -26.29 8.26 12.08
C GLU A 196 -26.23 9.28 10.95
N ASN A 197 -27.19 9.27 10.04
CA ASN A 197 -27.18 10.09 8.82
C ASN A 197 -25.88 9.91 8.00
N ASN A 198 -25.38 8.68 7.96
CA ASN A 198 -24.10 8.31 7.33
C ASN A 198 -22.88 9.08 7.87
N LYS A 199 -22.93 9.53 9.12
CA LYS A 199 -21.82 10.18 9.82
C LYS A 199 -21.51 9.45 11.12
N ILE A 200 -20.24 9.33 11.45
CA ILE A 200 -19.81 8.67 12.68
C ILE A 200 -20.14 9.54 13.89
N THR A 201 -20.76 8.95 14.88
CA THR A 201 -20.98 9.53 16.21
C THR A 201 -19.95 8.92 17.18
N TYR A 202 -19.30 9.79 17.94
CA TYR A 202 -18.26 9.40 18.88
C TYR A 202 -18.74 9.52 20.32
N PHE A 203 -18.40 8.51 21.14
CA PHE A 203 -18.49 8.57 22.58
C PHE A 203 -17.15 9.05 23.14
N ASN A 204 -17.19 10.00 24.08
CA ASN A 204 -16.03 10.47 24.82
C ASN A 204 -16.14 9.95 26.26
N GLY A 205 -15.08 9.28 26.72
CA GLY A 205 -15.02 8.73 28.08
C GLY A 205 -14.69 9.74 29.17
N ASP A 206 -14.54 11.04 28.83
CA ASP A 206 -14.13 12.13 29.74
C ASP A 206 -12.87 11.76 30.54
N ASP A 207 -13.00 11.43 31.80
CA ASP A 207 -11.87 11.06 32.66
C ASP A 207 -11.36 9.65 32.43
N GLU A 208 -12.19 8.75 31.88
CA GLU A 208 -11.84 7.38 31.56
C GLU A 208 -11.47 7.21 30.08
N PHE A 209 -10.84 6.10 29.73
CA PHE A 209 -10.60 5.76 28.35
C PHE A 209 -11.81 5.01 27.78
N ALA A 210 -12.36 5.51 26.66
CA ALA A 210 -13.46 4.86 25.97
C ALA A 210 -13.06 3.50 25.38
N LYS A 211 -11.75 3.33 25.05
CA LYS A 211 -11.21 2.09 24.51
C LYS A 211 -9.78 1.87 24.98
N GLN A 212 -9.48 0.62 25.33
CA GLN A 212 -8.11 0.17 25.65
C GLN A 212 -7.84 -1.13 24.90
N SER A 213 -6.73 -1.21 24.18
CA SER A 213 -6.40 -2.37 23.35
C SER A 213 -4.94 -2.79 23.55
N ALA A 214 -4.72 -4.08 23.82
CA ALA A 214 -3.41 -4.70 23.77
C ALA A 214 -3.41 -5.71 22.62
N PHE A 215 -2.37 -5.74 21.81
CA PHE A 215 -2.22 -6.68 20.72
C PHE A 215 -0.79 -7.17 20.57
N ALA A 216 -0.68 -8.37 20.02
CA ALA A 216 0.58 -8.94 19.58
C ALA A 216 0.36 -9.68 18.27
N PHE A 217 1.32 -9.65 17.36
CA PHE A 217 1.23 -10.35 16.09
C PHE A 217 2.56 -10.92 15.64
N ILE A 218 2.48 -11.93 14.78
CA ILE A 218 3.56 -12.44 13.95
C ILE A 218 3.05 -12.60 12.52
N GLU A 219 3.82 -12.13 11.56
CA GLU A 219 3.48 -12.14 10.15
C GLU A 219 4.62 -12.76 9.33
N PRO A 220 4.69 -14.10 9.21
CA PRO A 220 5.52 -14.71 8.20
C PRO A 220 5.03 -14.32 6.81
N TYR A 221 5.99 -14.08 5.90
CA TYR A 221 5.66 -13.83 4.52
C TYR A 221 6.62 -14.49 3.56
N PHE A 222 6.08 -14.83 2.39
CA PHE A 222 6.78 -15.52 1.33
C PHE A 222 6.83 -14.64 0.10
N ARG A 223 7.99 -14.61 -0.56
CA ARG A 223 8.21 -13.97 -1.85
C ARG A 223 8.44 -15.06 -2.88
N PHE A 224 7.52 -15.14 -3.85
CA PHE A 224 7.64 -16.01 -5.02
C PHE A 224 8.03 -15.12 -6.19
N GLU A 225 9.23 -15.24 -6.69
CA GLU A 225 9.79 -14.28 -7.63
C GLU A 225 9.85 -12.85 -7.04
N GLN A 226 10.15 -11.84 -7.87
CA GLN A 226 10.33 -10.47 -7.36
C GLN A 226 9.00 -9.77 -7.05
N ARG A 227 7.93 -10.17 -7.71
CA ARG A 227 6.67 -9.41 -7.76
C ARG A 227 5.48 -10.07 -7.06
N HIS A 228 5.64 -11.29 -6.57
CA HIS A 228 4.61 -12.07 -5.90
C HIS A 228 4.92 -12.23 -4.42
N LYS A 229 4.00 -11.87 -3.55
CA LYS A 229 4.17 -11.99 -2.10
C LYS A 229 2.93 -12.55 -1.46
N LEU A 230 3.12 -13.42 -0.47
CA LEU A 230 2.07 -13.92 0.41
C LEU A 230 2.42 -13.58 1.86
N PHE A 231 1.53 -12.87 2.54
CA PHE A 231 1.63 -12.53 3.96
C PHE A 231 0.60 -13.32 4.74
N LEU A 232 0.99 -13.87 5.87
CA LEU A 232 0.11 -14.60 6.78
C LEU A 232 0.23 -13.95 8.15
N ASN A 233 -0.77 -13.15 8.56
CA ASN A 233 -0.75 -12.47 9.85
C ASN A 233 -1.54 -13.26 10.89
N PHE A 234 -0.89 -13.64 11.97
CA PHE A 234 -1.49 -14.22 13.16
C PHE A 234 -1.45 -13.19 14.28
N SER A 235 -2.59 -12.81 14.81
CA SER A 235 -2.63 -11.83 15.89
C SER A 235 -3.51 -12.27 17.06
N TYR A 236 -3.14 -11.80 18.25
CA TYR A 236 -3.95 -11.80 19.45
C TYR A 236 -4.36 -10.37 19.78
N ASN A 237 -5.63 -10.18 20.06
CA ASN A 237 -6.20 -8.90 20.42
C ASN A 237 -6.98 -9.01 21.73
N ASN A 238 -6.78 -8.03 22.63
CA ASN A 238 -7.54 -7.88 23.87
C ASN A 238 -7.97 -6.42 23.96
N THR A 239 -9.23 -6.18 23.70
CA THR A 239 -9.83 -4.83 23.68
C THR A 239 -10.87 -4.71 24.77
N LEU A 240 -10.78 -3.67 25.56
CA LEU A 240 -11.75 -3.27 26.58
C LEU A 240 -12.36 -1.94 26.14
N PHE A 241 -13.68 -1.89 26.11
CA PHE A 241 -14.45 -0.69 25.86
C PHE A 241 -15.14 -0.21 27.14
N HIS A 242 -15.53 1.06 27.15
CA HIS A 242 -16.30 1.65 28.26
C HIS A 242 -17.69 1.01 28.37
N ASP A 243 -18.15 0.78 29.60
CA ASP A 243 -19.36 0.01 29.90
C ASP A 243 -20.65 0.67 29.40
N VAL A 244 -20.63 1.96 29.10
CA VAL A 244 -21.77 2.70 28.54
C VAL A 244 -22.03 2.38 27.06
N LEU A 245 -21.01 1.97 26.30
CA LEU A 245 -21.12 1.80 24.85
C LEU A 245 -22.20 0.80 24.40
N PRO A 246 -22.33 -0.39 25.02
CA PRO A 246 -23.44 -1.31 24.70
C PRO A 246 -24.82 -0.77 25.09
N LEU A 247 -24.90 0.21 25.99
CA LEU A 247 -26.18 0.85 26.35
C LEU A 247 -26.57 1.94 25.35
N LEU A 248 -25.60 2.52 24.65
CA LEU A 248 -25.82 3.52 23.60
C LEU A 248 -26.09 2.90 22.23
N ASN A 249 -25.58 1.70 21.99
CA ASN A 249 -25.78 0.95 20.76
C ASN A 249 -25.76 -0.55 21.06
N ASP A 250 -26.93 -1.20 20.98
CA ASP A 250 -27.08 -2.64 21.24
C ASP A 250 -26.24 -3.51 20.32
N ASP A 251 -25.99 -3.06 19.07
CA ASP A 251 -25.17 -3.74 18.07
C ASP A 251 -23.66 -3.47 18.24
N PHE A 252 -23.27 -2.62 19.21
CA PHE A 252 -21.87 -2.27 19.42
C PHE A 252 -20.99 -3.50 19.61
N GLY A 253 -21.41 -4.43 20.42
CA GLY A 253 -20.70 -5.67 20.73
C GLY A 253 -21.54 -6.93 20.59
N ASN A 254 -22.71 -6.88 19.96
CA ASN A 254 -23.65 -7.99 19.80
C ASN A 254 -23.92 -8.70 21.15
N SER A 255 -24.22 -7.93 22.18
CA SER A 255 -24.54 -8.43 23.54
C SER A 255 -23.43 -9.23 24.26
N GLN A 256 -22.17 -9.19 23.75
CA GLN A 256 -21.03 -9.92 24.34
C GLN A 256 -20.30 -9.15 25.45
N GLY A 257 -20.85 -8.01 25.89
CA GLY A 257 -20.24 -7.14 26.90
C GLY A 257 -19.23 -6.15 26.30
N THR A 258 -18.28 -5.70 27.12
CA THR A 258 -17.34 -4.63 26.77
C THR A 258 -15.90 -5.12 26.54
N ARG A 259 -15.60 -6.36 26.89
CA ARG A 259 -14.27 -6.93 26.73
C ARG A 259 -14.25 -8.00 25.64
N PHE A 260 -13.43 -7.79 24.60
CA PHE A 260 -13.25 -8.68 23.48
C PHE A 260 -11.83 -9.22 23.41
N GLN A 261 -11.71 -10.53 23.50
CA GLN A 261 -10.44 -11.24 23.36
C GLN A 261 -10.54 -12.23 22.20
N TYR A 262 -9.65 -12.11 21.24
CA TYR A 262 -9.71 -12.97 20.07
C TYR A 262 -8.35 -13.13 19.40
N PHE A 263 -8.20 -14.26 18.73
CA PHE A 263 -7.17 -14.47 17.73
C PHE A 263 -7.73 -14.09 16.36
N SER A 264 -6.88 -13.54 15.48
CA SER A 264 -7.22 -13.38 14.07
C SER A 264 -6.13 -13.97 13.16
N LEU A 265 -6.57 -14.37 11.98
CA LEU A 265 -5.73 -14.86 10.91
C LEU A 265 -6.08 -14.08 9.64
N SER A 266 -5.10 -13.40 9.07
CA SER A 266 -5.21 -12.75 7.77
C SER A 266 -4.23 -13.38 6.79
N ALA A 267 -4.68 -13.63 5.57
CA ALA A 267 -3.86 -14.05 4.44
C ALA A 267 -3.98 -13.01 3.33
N VAL A 268 -2.84 -12.41 2.92
CA VAL A 268 -2.79 -11.37 1.90
C VAL A 268 -1.82 -11.79 0.80
N TYR A 269 -2.35 -12.05 -0.39
CA TYR A 269 -1.56 -12.27 -1.59
C TYR A 269 -1.48 -10.99 -2.41
N LYS A 270 -0.26 -10.59 -2.79
CA LYS A 270 0.03 -9.39 -3.60
C LYS A 270 0.80 -9.76 -4.85
N ASN A 271 0.39 -9.15 -5.96
CA ASN A 271 1.07 -9.21 -7.23
C ASN A 271 1.25 -7.76 -7.71
N ASP A 272 2.50 -7.28 -7.80
CA ASP A 272 2.80 -5.87 -8.09
C ASP A 272 3.72 -5.73 -9.31
N PHE A 273 3.12 -5.36 -10.43
CA PHE A 273 3.79 -5.10 -11.70
C PHE A 273 3.77 -3.61 -12.09
N ARG A 274 3.55 -2.73 -11.12
CA ARG A 274 3.64 -1.29 -11.35
C ARG A 274 5.09 -0.86 -11.61
N ASP A 275 5.26 0.07 -12.53
CA ASP A 275 6.56 0.71 -12.82
C ASP A 275 7.12 1.42 -11.57
N GLU A 276 6.24 2.10 -10.81
CA GLU A 276 6.57 2.76 -9.55
C GLU A 276 5.43 2.57 -8.54
N GLN A 277 5.78 2.31 -7.26
CA GLN A 277 4.76 2.01 -6.25
C GLN A 277 3.97 3.25 -5.81
N ASN A 278 4.61 4.42 -5.78
CA ASN A 278 4.02 5.61 -5.15
C ASN A 278 3.22 6.48 -6.12
N TYR A 279 3.59 6.55 -7.39
CA TYR A 279 2.83 7.23 -8.43
C TYR A 279 2.93 6.48 -9.76
N PRO A 280 2.26 5.33 -9.90
CA PRO A 280 2.35 4.51 -11.08
C PRO A 280 1.67 5.14 -12.30
N LEU A 281 2.31 4.97 -13.44
CA LEU A 281 1.81 5.40 -14.74
C LEU A 281 1.66 4.23 -15.72
N ASN A 282 2.29 3.08 -15.40
CA ASN A 282 2.21 1.86 -16.20
C ASN A 282 2.24 0.61 -15.30
N GLY A 283 1.55 -0.44 -15.73
CA GLY A 283 1.52 -1.73 -15.04
C GLY A 283 0.21 -2.02 -14.34
N HIS A 284 0.23 -2.97 -13.42
CA HIS A 284 -0.94 -3.37 -12.66
C HIS A 284 -0.58 -3.85 -11.27
N TYR A 285 -1.56 -3.81 -10.38
CA TYR A 285 -1.51 -4.36 -9.03
C TYR A 285 -2.72 -5.25 -8.79
N PHE A 286 -2.51 -6.35 -8.07
CA PHE A 286 -3.57 -7.22 -7.59
C PHE A 286 -3.29 -7.61 -6.15
N GLU A 287 -4.32 -7.50 -5.29
CA GLU A 287 -4.29 -7.95 -3.91
C GLU A 287 -5.55 -8.76 -3.60
N LEU A 288 -5.36 -9.93 -3.01
CA LEU A 288 -6.42 -10.73 -2.40
C LEU A 288 -6.13 -10.84 -0.91
N MET A 289 -7.03 -10.32 -0.09
CA MET A 289 -7.01 -10.42 1.36
C MET A 289 -8.16 -11.28 1.83
N MET A 290 -7.90 -12.22 2.71
CA MET A 290 -8.89 -12.99 3.46
C MET A 290 -8.56 -12.85 4.94
N GLU A 291 -9.56 -12.52 5.75
CA GLU A 291 -9.38 -12.38 7.19
C GLU A 291 -10.47 -13.10 7.97
N LYS A 292 -10.03 -13.87 8.95
CA LYS A 292 -10.87 -14.51 9.96
C LYS A 292 -10.56 -13.90 11.31
N ILE A 293 -11.54 -13.24 11.90
CA ILE A 293 -11.50 -12.63 13.22
C ILE A 293 -12.30 -13.52 14.18
N GLY A 294 -11.61 -14.06 15.19
CA GLY A 294 -12.20 -14.96 16.16
C GLY A 294 -12.40 -16.38 15.66
N PHE A 295 -12.10 -17.33 16.51
CA PHE A 295 -12.17 -18.79 16.26
C PHE A 295 -13.05 -19.52 17.28
N GLY A 296 -13.77 -18.79 18.13
CA GLY A 296 -14.59 -19.39 19.21
C GLY A 296 -13.78 -20.01 20.35
N ILE A 297 -12.45 -19.81 20.38
CA ILE A 297 -11.56 -20.35 21.43
C ILE A 297 -11.74 -19.59 22.75
N LEU A 298 -11.95 -18.29 22.65
CA LEU A 298 -12.12 -17.38 23.77
C LEU A 298 -13.60 -16.98 23.90
N LYS A 299 -14.10 -16.84 25.14
CA LYS A 299 -15.53 -16.63 25.41
C LYS A 299 -16.13 -15.35 24.79
N THR A 300 -15.33 -14.29 24.71
CA THR A 300 -15.74 -12.97 24.19
C THR A 300 -15.17 -12.71 22.80
N SER A 301 -15.07 -13.75 21.99
CA SER A 301 -14.50 -13.70 20.65
C SER A 301 -15.58 -13.39 19.62
N PRO A 302 -15.45 -12.34 18.82
CA PRO A 302 -16.30 -12.13 17.65
C PRO A 302 -16.10 -13.28 16.67
N ASN A 303 -17.01 -13.40 15.70
CA ASN A 303 -16.91 -14.41 14.66
C ASN A 303 -17.14 -13.76 13.29
N VAL A 304 -16.11 -13.20 12.70
CA VAL A 304 -16.19 -12.48 11.42
C VAL A 304 -15.23 -13.09 10.41
N PHE A 305 -15.71 -13.30 9.19
CA PHE A 305 -14.88 -13.64 8.04
C PHE A 305 -15.19 -12.71 6.88
N TYR A 306 -14.17 -12.16 6.25
CA TYR A 306 -14.34 -11.42 5.00
C TYR A 306 -13.18 -11.66 4.02
N ALA A 307 -13.48 -11.43 2.76
CA ALA A 307 -12.50 -11.39 1.69
C ALA A 307 -12.56 -10.02 0.99
N LYS A 308 -11.40 -9.50 0.61
CA LYS A 308 -11.27 -8.24 -0.13
C LYS A 308 -10.34 -8.45 -1.31
N ILE A 309 -10.78 -8.03 -2.49
CA ILE A 309 -9.98 -7.99 -3.71
C ILE A 309 -9.75 -6.52 -4.05
N THR A 310 -8.51 -6.16 -4.33
CA THR A 310 -8.14 -4.84 -4.84
C THR A 310 -7.30 -5.04 -6.10
N THR A 311 -7.65 -4.35 -7.17
CA THR A 311 -6.88 -4.42 -8.41
C THR A 311 -6.78 -3.05 -9.05
N ASP A 312 -5.56 -2.68 -9.44
CA ASP A 312 -5.25 -1.42 -10.10
C ASP A 312 -4.68 -1.68 -11.49
N TRP A 313 -5.04 -0.83 -12.42
CA TRP A 313 -4.49 -0.81 -13.78
C TRP A 313 -4.00 0.59 -14.12
N TYR A 314 -2.82 0.67 -14.69
CA TYR A 314 -2.18 1.91 -15.12
C TYR A 314 -1.70 1.74 -16.55
N LYS A 315 -2.10 2.65 -17.44
CA LYS A 315 -1.77 2.54 -18.86
C LYS A 315 -1.47 3.91 -19.47
N PRO A 316 -0.29 4.08 -20.11
CA PRO A 316 -0.07 5.21 -20.99
C PRO A 316 -0.99 5.07 -22.22
N ILE A 317 -1.74 6.15 -22.55
CA ILE A 317 -2.65 6.14 -23.71
C ILE A 317 -1.90 6.65 -24.94
N LYS A 318 -1.56 7.93 -24.96
CA LYS A 318 -0.83 8.61 -26.04
C LYS A 318 -0.17 9.90 -25.54
N GLY A 319 1.11 10.08 -25.84
CA GLY A 319 1.85 11.29 -25.51
C GLY A 319 1.93 11.52 -23.99
N ARG A 320 1.22 12.52 -23.49
CA ARG A 320 1.22 12.90 -22.07
C ARG A 320 -0.01 12.41 -21.29
N TRP A 321 -0.84 11.56 -21.91
CA TRP A 321 -2.07 11.06 -21.31
C TRP A 321 -1.89 9.67 -20.72
N TYR A 322 -2.39 9.48 -19.50
CA TYR A 322 -2.35 8.22 -18.76
C TYR A 322 -3.74 7.92 -18.20
N TRP A 323 -4.09 6.66 -18.19
CA TRP A 323 -5.31 6.17 -17.55
C TRP A 323 -4.93 5.32 -16.34
N ALA A 324 -5.67 5.49 -15.25
CA ALA A 324 -5.55 4.68 -14.06
C ALA A 324 -6.96 4.29 -13.58
N SER A 325 -7.12 3.04 -13.18
CA SER A 325 -8.38 2.49 -12.65
C SER A 325 -8.09 1.58 -11.47
N ASN A 326 -8.92 1.67 -10.44
CA ASN A 326 -8.97 0.77 -9.30
C ASN A 326 -10.34 0.11 -9.22
N LEU A 327 -10.37 -1.18 -8.87
CA LEU A 327 -11.57 -1.90 -8.47
C LEU A 327 -11.30 -2.57 -7.14
N THR A 328 -12.13 -2.28 -6.16
CA THR A 328 -12.13 -2.93 -4.85
C THR A 328 -13.46 -3.62 -4.61
N LEU A 329 -13.40 -4.90 -4.26
CA LEU A 329 -14.57 -5.71 -3.88
C LEU A 329 -14.32 -6.28 -2.49
N LYS A 330 -15.22 -6.04 -1.54
CA LYS A 330 -15.20 -6.62 -0.19
C LYS A 330 -16.48 -7.40 0.06
N MET A 331 -16.36 -8.60 0.57
CA MET A 331 -17.47 -9.49 0.88
C MET A 331 -17.26 -10.18 2.22
N SER A 332 -18.30 -10.20 3.04
CA SER A 332 -18.36 -10.92 4.30
C SER A 332 -19.50 -11.93 4.28
N ASN A 333 -19.31 -13.06 4.97
CA ASN A 333 -20.36 -14.07 5.13
C ASN A 333 -21.19 -13.88 6.41
N ASN A 334 -20.84 -12.91 7.26
CA ASN A 334 -21.50 -12.68 8.54
C ASN A 334 -22.56 -11.58 8.41
N GLU A 335 -23.75 -11.83 8.95
CA GLU A 335 -24.84 -10.85 9.06
C GLU A 335 -24.71 -10.03 10.35
N ASP A 336 -24.22 -10.65 11.44
CA ASP A 336 -24.09 -10.03 12.76
C ASP A 336 -22.63 -9.64 13.07
N VAL A 337 -22.11 -8.63 12.38
CA VAL A 337 -20.79 -8.09 12.66
C VAL A 337 -20.91 -7.02 13.75
N PRO A 338 -20.16 -7.11 14.88
CA PRO A 338 -20.13 -6.05 15.88
C PRO A 338 -19.79 -4.70 15.26
N TYR A 339 -20.47 -3.63 15.66
CA TYR A 339 -20.30 -2.30 15.09
C TYR A 339 -18.82 -1.88 15.02
N PHE A 340 -18.04 -2.12 16.08
CA PHE A 340 -16.63 -1.73 16.13
C PHE A 340 -15.70 -2.46 15.11
N LEU A 341 -16.19 -3.54 14.48
CA LEU A 341 -15.52 -4.29 13.38
C LEU A 341 -16.16 -4.02 12.02
N ASN A 342 -17.34 -3.40 11.97
CA ASN A 342 -18.08 -3.16 10.74
C ASN A 342 -17.55 -1.90 10.04
N GLN A 343 -16.53 -2.06 9.22
CA GLN A 343 -15.90 -0.97 8.45
C GLN A 343 -16.14 -1.18 6.96
N GLY A 344 -17.04 -0.38 6.38
CA GLY A 344 -17.41 -0.41 4.98
C GLY A 344 -16.76 0.72 4.16
N LEU A 345 -17.58 1.44 3.39
CA LEU A 345 -17.16 2.61 2.62
C LEU A 345 -16.99 3.83 3.52
N GLY A 346 -16.02 4.68 3.20
CA GLY A 346 -15.67 5.85 4.01
C GLY A 346 -14.58 5.57 5.06
N PHE A 347 -14.19 4.32 5.24
CA PHE A 347 -13.14 3.93 6.18
C PHE A 347 -11.80 3.73 5.46
N LYS A 348 -10.71 4.30 6.02
CA LYS A 348 -9.36 4.22 5.45
C LYS A 348 -9.32 4.73 4.00
N ASN A 349 -8.94 3.88 3.05
CA ASN A 349 -8.83 4.20 1.62
C ASN A 349 -10.06 3.78 0.80
N ASP A 350 -11.02 3.12 1.43
CA ASP A 350 -12.21 2.58 0.77
C ASP A 350 -13.35 3.63 0.74
N TYR A 351 -13.18 4.70 -0.01
CA TYR A 351 -14.15 5.77 -0.14
C TYR A 351 -14.30 6.24 -1.59
N VAL A 352 -15.47 6.72 -1.94
CA VAL A 352 -15.72 7.49 -3.17
C VAL A 352 -15.28 8.92 -2.91
N ARG A 353 -14.40 9.48 -3.75
CA ARG A 353 -14.03 10.90 -3.67
C ARG A 353 -15.28 11.74 -3.76
N THR A 354 -15.34 12.83 -3.02
CA THR A 354 -16.53 13.68 -2.81
C THR A 354 -17.52 13.18 -1.75
N TYR A 355 -17.34 11.93 -1.23
CA TYR A 355 -18.10 11.36 -0.10
C TYR A 355 -17.26 11.20 1.18
N GLU A 356 -16.17 11.93 1.31
CA GLU A 356 -15.20 11.77 2.42
C GLU A 356 -15.77 12.10 3.80
N LEU A 357 -16.87 12.86 3.85
CA LEU A 357 -17.57 13.17 5.10
C LEU A 357 -18.60 12.12 5.51
N TYR A 358 -18.81 11.12 4.67
CA TYR A 358 -19.81 10.08 4.87
C TYR A 358 -19.17 8.70 5.05
N VAL A 359 -19.81 7.86 5.83
CA VAL A 359 -19.47 6.44 5.99
C VAL A 359 -20.70 5.58 5.76
N ILE A 360 -20.48 4.37 5.29
CA ILE A 360 -21.50 3.35 5.11
C ILE A 360 -20.99 2.09 5.80
N ASP A 361 -21.70 1.64 6.83
CA ASP A 361 -21.33 0.49 7.67
C ASP A 361 -21.64 -0.82 6.98
N ALA A 362 -21.01 -1.09 5.86
CA ALA A 362 -21.25 -2.29 5.07
C ALA A 362 -19.98 -3.13 4.94
N MET A 363 -20.02 -4.37 5.38
CA MET A 363 -18.94 -5.32 5.09
C MET A 363 -18.92 -5.78 3.63
N ASN A 364 -19.99 -5.51 2.86
CA ASN A 364 -20.10 -5.89 1.45
C ASN A 364 -20.21 -4.65 0.58
N PHE A 365 -19.24 -4.44 -0.28
CA PHE A 365 -19.27 -3.34 -1.24
C PHE A 365 -18.40 -3.61 -2.47
N ALA A 366 -18.74 -2.93 -3.56
CA ALA A 366 -17.92 -2.76 -4.74
C ALA A 366 -17.59 -1.28 -4.92
N LEU A 367 -16.33 -0.94 -5.11
CA LEU A 367 -15.83 0.42 -5.32
C LEU A 367 -14.99 0.45 -6.58
N MET A 368 -15.25 1.38 -7.46
CA MET A 368 -14.46 1.63 -8.66
C MET A 368 -14.00 3.08 -8.69
N LYS A 369 -12.72 3.30 -8.89
CA LYS A 369 -12.10 4.62 -9.05
C LYS A 369 -11.43 4.72 -10.40
N ASN A 370 -11.60 5.83 -11.10
CA ASN A 370 -10.98 6.07 -12.40
C ASN A 370 -10.35 7.45 -12.46
N ASN A 371 -9.18 7.52 -13.08
CA ASN A 371 -8.48 8.76 -13.36
C ASN A 371 -8.01 8.81 -14.81
N LEU A 372 -8.28 9.91 -15.47
CA LEU A 372 -7.59 10.30 -16.69
C LEU A 372 -6.59 11.41 -16.33
N LYS A 373 -5.30 11.12 -16.43
CA LYS A 373 -4.21 12.02 -16.03
C LYS A 373 -3.52 12.62 -17.25
N PHE A 374 -3.15 13.89 -17.15
CA PHE A 374 -2.35 14.60 -18.15
C PHE A 374 -1.09 15.17 -17.52
N ALA A 375 0.08 14.80 -18.01
CA ALA A 375 1.35 15.32 -17.54
C ALA A 375 1.57 16.76 -18.00
N ILE A 376 1.31 17.73 -17.13
CA ILE A 376 1.60 19.16 -17.36
C ILE A 376 3.12 19.34 -17.39
N LEU A 377 3.80 18.78 -16.38
CA LEU A 377 5.24 18.74 -16.27
C LEU A 377 5.70 17.29 -16.10
N ASN A 378 6.46 16.80 -17.07
CA ASN A 378 7.10 15.48 -16.96
C ASN A 378 8.13 15.49 -15.82
N PRO A 379 8.45 14.31 -15.26
CA PRO A 379 9.44 14.21 -14.19
C PRO A 379 10.75 14.94 -14.53
N VAL A 380 11.07 15.95 -13.74
CA VAL A 380 12.30 16.73 -13.85
C VAL A 380 13.09 16.60 -12.56
N THR A 381 14.36 16.31 -12.68
CA THR A 381 15.27 16.29 -11.53
C THR A 381 16.06 17.59 -11.48
N LYS A 382 15.99 18.31 -10.37
CA LYS A 382 16.75 19.54 -10.14
C LYS A 382 17.62 19.41 -8.89
N TYR A 383 18.77 20.09 -8.91
CA TYR A 383 19.63 20.20 -7.74
C TYR A 383 19.32 21.51 -7.01
N LEU A 384 19.13 21.41 -5.69
CA LEU A 384 19.02 22.56 -4.82
C LEU A 384 20.42 23.07 -4.48
N PRO A 385 20.80 24.27 -4.90
CA PRO A 385 22.16 24.78 -4.75
C PRO A 385 22.57 24.98 -3.28
N PHE A 386 21.60 25.10 -2.38
CA PHE A 386 21.83 25.32 -0.95
C PHE A 386 22.07 24.02 -0.15
N ILE A 387 21.77 22.84 -0.71
CA ILE A 387 21.88 21.56 -0.03
C ILE A 387 22.99 20.74 -0.69
N LYS A 388 24.15 20.68 -0.02
CA LYS A 388 25.32 19.94 -0.50
C LYS A 388 25.18 18.41 -0.43
N ASN A 389 24.26 17.92 0.42
CA ASN A 389 24.02 16.49 0.57
C ASN A 389 23.15 15.98 -0.58
N GLU A 390 23.65 15.08 -1.40
CA GLU A 390 22.95 14.51 -2.56
C GLU A 390 21.64 13.82 -2.19
N ARG A 391 21.54 13.27 -0.96
CA ARG A 391 20.32 12.63 -0.45
C ARG A 391 19.14 13.60 -0.36
N PHE A 392 19.40 14.88 -0.13
CA PHE A 392 18.38 15.91 0.07
C PHE A 392 18.43 17.01 -0.99
N GLY A 393 19.57 17.17 -1.68
CA GLY A 393 19.79 18.26 -2.65
C GLY A 393 19.23 17.98 -4.04
N LYS A 394 19.04 16.71 -4.40
CA LYS A 394 18.54 16.29 -5.70
C LYS A 394 17.04 16.01 -5.61
N ILE A 395 16.21 16.94 -6.13
CA ILE A 395 14.73 16.84 -6.05
C ILE A 395 14.17 16.36 -7.37
N HIS A 396 13.29 15.39 -7.27
CA HIS A 396 12.38 14.96 -8.33
C HIS A 396 11.06 15.71 -8.21
N PHE A 397 10.54 16.22 -9.32
CA PHE A 397 9.29 16.96 -9.35
C PHE A 397 8.52 16.68 -10.65
N ALA A 398 7.23 16.40 -10.52
CA ALA A 398 6.31 16.28 -11.65
C ALA A 398 4.94 16.88 -11.29
N LEU A 399 4.19 17.31 -12.31
CA LEU A 399 2.86 17.88 -12.13
C LEU A 399 1.91 17.25 -13.14
N TYR A 400 0.80 16.70 -12.61
CA TYR A 400 -0.26 16.11 -13.42
C TYR A 400 -1.60 16.80 -13.12
N ALA A 401 -2.38 17.09 -14.17
CA ALA A 401 -3.81 17.33 -14.02
C ALA A 401 -4.54 15.99 -14.15
N ASN A 402 -5.64 15.83 -13.43
CA ASN A 402 -6.48 14.65 -13.54
C ASN A 402 -7.98 15.02 -13.62
N ILE A 403 -8.74 14.15 -14.27
CA ILE A 403 -10.19 14.10 -14.22
C ILE A 403 -10.53 12.76 -13.61
N PHE A 404 -11.39 12.74 -12.61
CA PHE A 404 -11.76 11.52 -11.95
C PHE A 404 -13.26 11.23 -12.01
N PHE A 405 -13.58 9.94 -11.95
CA PHE A 405 -14.92 9.42 -11.78
C PHE A 405 -14.84 8.17 -10.90
N ASP A 406 -15.47 8.21 -9.75
CA ASP A 406 -15.56 7.12 -8.80
C ASP A 406 -17.00 6.72 -8.59
N CYS A 407 -17.26 5.44 -8.40
CA CYS A 407 -18.59 4.95 -8.02
C CYS A 407 -18.48 3.75 -7.08
N ALA A 408 -19.51 3.57 -6.26
CA ALA A 408 -19.59 2.43 -5.35
C ALA A 408 -21.04 1.99 -5.15
N TYR A 409 -21.17 0.72 -4.74
CA TYR A 409 -22.42 0.13 -4.28
C TYR A 409 -22.12 -0.73 -3.06
N SER A 410 -22.91 -0.55 -2.00
CA SER A 410 -22.90 -1.37 -0.79
C SER A 410 -24.18 -2.19 -0.70
N TRP A 411 -24.11 -3.38 -0.10
CA TRP A 411 -25.28 -4.27 0.02
C TRP A 411 -25.24 -5.11 1.29
N LYS A 412 -26.38 -5.73 1.63
CA LYS A 412 -26.59 -6.49 2.87
C LYS A 412 -26.45 -5.65 4.13
N MET A 413 -27.06 -4.47 4.10
CA MET A 413 -27.15 -3.62 5.28
C MET A 413 -28.43 -3.94 6.04
N PRO A 414 -28.43 -3.99 7.39
CA PRO A 414 -29.64 -3.86 8.15
C PRO A 414 -30.36 -2.57 7.76
N GLU A 415 -31.68 -2.61 7.70
CA GLU A 415 -32.44 -1.38 7.46
C GLU A 415 -32.23 -0.43 8.63
N ASN A 416 -31.53 0.66 8.39
CA ASN A 416 -31.40 1.76 9.33
C ASN A 416 -32.13 2.97 8.75
N GLN A 417 -33.14 3.44 9.42
CA GLN A 417 -34.00 4.54 8.96
C GLN A 417 -33.26 5.89 8.84
N THR A 418 -32.13 6.04 9.49
CA THR A 418 -31.37 7.29 9.51
C THR A 418 -30.31 7.34 8.41
N ASN A 419 -29.77 6.19 7.97
CA ASN A 419 -28.70 6.13 6.98
C ASN A 419 -29.27 6.07 5.56
N PHE A 420 -29.13 7.15 4.84
CA PHE A 420 -29.77 7.34 3.54
C PHE A 420 -28.92 6.84 2.35
N LEU A 421 -27.65 6.47 2.57
CA LEU A 421 -26.74 5.94 1.53
C LEU A 421 -26.69 4.40 1.50
N ASP A 422 -27.35 3.74 2.43
CA ASP A 422 -27.36 2.29 2.54
C ASP A 422 -28.06 1.63 1.35
N ASN A 423 -27.48 0.54 0.83
CA ASN A 423 -27.99 -0.21 -0.32
C ASN A 423 -28.20 0.65 -1.59
N LYS A 424 -27.42 1.73 -1.74
CA LYS A 424 -27.52 2.64 -2.89
C LYS A 424 -26.25 2.63 -3.73
N PHE A 425 -26.43 2.95 -5.00
CA PHE A 425 -25.33 3.29 -5.90
C PHE A 425 -25.00 4.76 -5.70
N ILE A 426 -23.73 5.05 -5.40
CA ILE A 426 -23.21 6.40 -5.21
C ILE A 426 -22.08 6.66 -6.20
N PHE A 427 -21.95 7.90 -6.67
CA PHE A 427 -20.84 8.31 -7.52
C PHE A 427 -20.39 9.75 -7.26
N GLY A 428 -19.13 10.00 -7.58
CA GLY A 428 -18.53 11.31 -7.52
C GLY A 428 -17.60 11.55 -8.71
N THR A 429 -17.50 12.79 -9.15
CA THR A 429 -16.65 13.19 -10.26
C THR A 429 -16.00 14.55 -9.99
N GLY A 430 -14.89 14.81 -10.64
CA GLY A 430 -14.21 16.09 -10.46
C GLY A 430 -12.89 16.16 -11.22
N ILE A 431 -12.16 17.22 -10.90
CA ILE A 431 -10.84 17.53 -11.45
C ILE A 431 -9.81 17.66 -10.33
N GLY A 432 -8.56 17.41 -10.62
CA GLY A 432 -7.50 17.52 -9.63
C GLY A 432 -6.14 17.88 -10.22
N LEU A 433 -5.23 18.21 -9.31
CA LEU A 433 -3.82 18.45 -9.57
C LEU A 433 -2.98 17.60 -8.63
N ASP A 434 -2.08 16.79 -9.18
CA ASP A 434 -1.16 15.94 -8.44
C ASP A 434 0.26 16.51 -8.53
N PHE A 435 0.81 16.96 -7.40
CA PHE A 435 2.19 17.36 -7.26
C PHE A 435 3.00 16.18 -6.74
N VAL A 436 3.76 15.55 -7.62
CA VAL A 436 4.67 14.44 -7.27
C VAL A 436 6.02 15.03 -6.95
N THR A 437 6.53 14.77 -5.75
CA THR A 437 7.77 15.38 -5.27
C THR A 437 8.68 14.33 -4.62
N TYR A 438 9.73 14.83 -4.00
CA TYR A 438 10.78 14.08 -3.36
C TYR A 438 10.29 13.10 -2.28
N TYR A 439 10.97 11.96 -2.15
CA TYR A 439 10.55 10.84 -1.30
C TYR A 439 9.15 10.30 -1.64
N ASP A 440 8.78 10.39 -2.91
CA ASP A 440 7.55 9.81 -3.44
C ASP A 440 6.29 10.36 -2.73
N LYS A 441 6.36 11.60 -2.24
CA LYS A 441 5.20 12.28 -1.68
C LYS A 441 4.38 12.90 -2.78
N VAL A 442 3.09 12.66 -2.74
CA VAL A 442 2.11 13.23 -3.66
C VAL A 442 1.19 14.14 -2.88
N LEU A 443 1.20 15.41 -3.22
CA LEU A 443 0.17 16.36 -2.79
C LEU A 443 -0.88 16.42 -3.88
N ARG A 444 -2.10 16.05 -3.54
CA ARG A 444 -3.26 16.06 -4.44
C ARG A 444 -4.27 17.10 -3.99
N LEU A 445 -4.66 17.97 -4.91
CA LEU A 445 -5.74 18.95 -4.75
C LEU A 445 -6.87 18.55 -5.69
N GLU A 446 -8.05 18.29 -5.19
CA GLU A 446 -9.21 17.86 -5.97
C GLU A 446 -10.43 18.73 -5.67
N TYR A 447 -11.17 19.10 -6.71
CA TYR A 447 -12.48 19.71 -6.61
C TYR A 447 -13.49 18.81 -7.33
N GLY A 448 -14.56 18.47 -6.64
CA GLY A 448 -15.52 17.52 -7.20
C GLY A 448 -16.94 17.74 -6.71
N VAL A 449 -17.85 16.97 -7.32
CA VAL A 449 -19.29 16.93 -7.04
C VAL A 449 -19.75 15.50 -6.92
N ASN A 450 -20.63 15.22 -5.95
CA ASN A 450 -21.30 13.93 -5.78
C ASN A 450 -22.71 13.93 -6.44
N ASP A 451 -23.35 12.76 -6.49
CA ASP A 451 -24.68 12.59 -7.06
C ASP A 451 -25.81 13.27 -6.23
N MET A 452 -25.52 13.72 -5.01
CA MET A 452 -26.43 14.58 -4.22
C MET A 452 -26.31 16.06 -4.58
N GLY A 453 -25.37 16.44 -5.47
CA GLY A 453 -25.12 17.82 -5.85
C GLY A 453 -24.21 18.58 -4.88
N GLU A 454 -23.61 17.91 -3.91
CA GLU A 454 -22.67 18.52 -2.99
C GLU A 454 -21.30 18.64 -3.65
N THR A 455 -20.64 19.81 -3.45
CA THR A 455 -19.31 20.08 -3.98
C THR A 455 -18.32 20.27 -2.85
N GLY A 456 -17.05 19.90 -3.10
CA GLY A 456 -15.99 20.04 -2.11
C GLY A 456 -14.61 20.23 -2.72
N LEU A 457 -13.73 20.90 -1.97
CA LEU A 457 -12.30 20.97 -2.23
C LEU A 457 -11.60 20.03 -1.24
N PHE A 458 -10.80 19.09 -1.77
CA PHE A 458 -10.13 18.06 -0.99
C PHE A 458 -8.62 18.15 -1.18
N ILE A 459 -7.88 17.93 -0.09
CA ILE A 459 -6.41 17.99 -0.08
C ILE A 459 -5.90 16.70 0.51
N HIS A 460 -5.13 15.94 -0.26
CA HIS A 460 -4.59 14.67 0.16
C HIS A 460 -3.07 14.60 0.06
N PHE A 461 -2.44 13.97 1.03
CA PHE A 461 -1.06 13.51 0.96
C PHE A 461 -1.09 12.01 0.69
N VAL A 462 -1.09 11.63 -0.58
CA VAL A 462 -1.43 10.27 -1.02
C VAL A 462 -0.32 9.59 -1.79
N ALA A 463 -0.40 8.32 -1.77
CA ALA A 463 0.11 7.38 -2.74
C ALA A 463 -1.02 6.94 -3.71
N PRO A 464 -0.83 6.00 -4.60
CA PRO A 464 -1.66 5.72 -5.78
C PRO A 464 -3.16 5.63 -5.50
N ILE A 465 -3.95 5.52 -6.54
CA ILE A 465 -5.43 5.59 -6.58
C ILE A 465 -6.09 4.85 -5.45
#